data_289ef740d3d4adbd643c0e851e2181b3
#
_entry.id   289ef740d3d4adbd643c0e851e2181b3
#
_cell.length_a   1.000
_cell.length_b   1.000
_cell.length_c   1.000
_cell.angle_alpha   90.00
_cell.angle_beta   90.00
_cell.angle_gamma   90.00
#
_symmetry.space_group_name_H-M   'P 1'
#
loop_
_entity.id
_entity.type
_entity.pdbx_description
1 polymer ?
#
loop_
_entity_poly.entity_id
_entity_poly.type
_entity_poly.pdbx_seq_one_letter_code
_entity_poly.pdbx_strand_id
1 'polypeptide(L)'
;LPELNADFYADLGFEEVKTEEEFNKEIKKVIEERKNEEAKNKYIDEVLEAASKNMEVELNDEIIDEEIHRMMNQFSQQLQMQGISLDQYLQFTGATHEDMHKQMAPEAEKRVRYRYLIEAVADAEKIEIEDADAEAEAEKMAADYGVDKVEFLSHFGGLDVVKYDMRMRKALEILG
;
A
#
# COMPACT_ATOMS: atom_id res chain seq x y z
N LEU A 1 35.80 -11.32 -6.79
CA LEU A 1 34.83 -10.33 -6.28
C LEU A 1 35.08 -9.05 -7.08
N PRO A 2 34.02 -8.33 -7.50
CA PRO A 2 34.18 -7.03 -8.15
C PRO A 2 34.89 -6.05 -7.21
N GLU A 3 35.66 -5.11 -7.77
CA GLU A 3 36.23 -4.03 -6.99
C GLU A 3 35.12 -3.07 -6.55
N LEU A 4 35.15 -2.64 -5.28
CA LEU A 4 34.23 -1.66 -4.73
C LEU A 4 34.63 -0.26 -5.21
N ASN A 5 34.21 0.08 -6.42
CA ASN A 5 34.47 1.35 -7.07
C ASN A 5 33.19 2.06 -7.52
N ALA A 6 33.30 3.28 -8.04
CA ALA A 6 32.17 4.10 -8.45
C ALA A 6 31.25 3.39 -9.48
N ASP A 7 31.84 2.64 -10.42
CA ASP A 7 31.08 1.92 -11.44
C ASP A 7 30.23 0.81 -10.80
N PHE A 8 30.82 0.08 -9.83
CA PHE A 8 30.07 -0.95 -9.08
C PHE A 8 28.91 -0.37 -8.28
N TYR A 9 29.08 0.81 -7.66
CA TYR A 9 28.01 1.47 -6.92
C TYR A 9 26.91 1.98 -7.85
N ALA A 10 27.27 2.51 -9.02
CA ALA A 10 26.33 2.94 -10.04
C ALA A 10 25.49 1.77 -10.59
N ASP A 11 26.10 0.61 -10.83
CA ASP A 11 25.41 -0.63 -11.23
C ASP A 11 24.40 -1.12 -10.18
N LEU A 12 24.60 -0.76 -8.91
CA LEU A 12 23.65 -1.02 -7.81
C LEU A 12 22.59 0.07 -7.63
N GLY A 13 22.58 1.10 -8.52
CA GLY A 13 21.61 2.20 -8.46
C GLY A 13 22.03 3.40 -7.60
N PHE A 14 23.30 3.44 -7.14
CA PHE A 14 23.87 4.54 -6.35
C PHE A 14 24.80 5.41 -7.20
N GLU A 15 24.25 6.10 -8.19
CA GLU A 15 25.01 6.86 -9.20
C GLU A 15 25.90 7.99 -8.62
N GLU A 16 25.51 8.57 -7.47
CA GLU A 16 26.23 9.67 -6.83
C GLU A 16 27.32 9.19 -5.86
N VAL A 17 27.37 7.90 -5.53
CA VAL A 17 28.30 7.30 -4.58
C VAL A 17 29.63 6.95 -5.26
N LYS A 18 30.75 7.42 -4.70
CA LYS A 18 32.08 7.22 -5.28
C LYS A 18 33.04 6.45 -4.38
N THR A 19 32.73 6.38 -3.09
CA THR A 19 33.59 5.74 -2.08
C THR A 19 32.83 4.70 -1.27
N GLU A 20 33.54 3.73 -0.70
CA GLU A 20 32.96 2.73 0.18
C GLU A 20 32.31 3.36 1.43
N GLU A 21 32.88 4.46 1.95
CA GLU A 21 32.33 5.17 3.11
C GLU A 21 30.96 5.81 2.78
N GLU A 22 30.86 6.48 1.62
CA GLU A 22 29.60 7.04 1.12
C GLU A 22 28.57 5.94 0.85
N PHE A 23 28.98 4.83 0.27
CA PHE A 23 28.11 3.68 0.02
C PHE A 23 27.55 3.11 1.32
N ASN A 24 28.40 2.87 2.32
CA ASN A 24 27.97 2.37 3.62
C ASN A 24 27.02 3.33 4.33
N LYS A 25 27.22 4.64 4.18
CA LYS A 25 26.34 5.67 4.73
C LYS A 25 24.97 5.64 4.06
N GLU A 26 24.93 5.55 2.73
CA GLU A 26 23.68 5.52 1.99
C GLU A 26 22.90 4.22 2.24
N ILE A 27 23.57 3.07 2.24
CA ILE A 27 22.95 1.77 2.60
C ILE A 27 22.38 1.82 4.02
N LYS A 28 23.13 2.40 4.96
CA LYS A 28 22.63 2.54 6.35
C LYS A 28 21.36 3.38 6.39
N LYS A 29 21.33 4.50 5.67
CA LYS A 29 20.15 5.37 5.57
C LYS A 29 18.96 4.62 4.98
N VAL A 30 19.14 3.93 3.87
CA VAL A 30 18.07 3.12 3.23
C VAL A 30 17.55 2.04 4.19
N ILE A 31 18.43 1.37 4.94
CA ILE A 31 18.03 0.36 5.92
C ILE A 31 17.29 0.99 7.09
N GLU A 32 17.74 2.15 7.59
CA GLU A 32 17.08 2.88 8.67
C GLU A 32 15.69 3.36 8.24
N GLU A 33 15.55 3.95 7.05
CA GLU A 33 14.27 4.37 6.48
C GLU A 33 13.31 3.19 6.35
N ARG A 34 13.76 2.07 5.77
CA ARG A 34 12.94 0.86 5.65
C ARG A 34 12.49 0.32 7.01
N LYS A 35 13.41 0.23 7.98
CA LYS A 35 13.07 -0.25 9.33
C LYS A 35 12.11 0.68 10.06
N ASN A 36 12.24 1.98 9.87
CA ASN A 36 11.32 2.96 10.45
C ASN A 36 9.93 2.82 9.84
N GLU A 37 9.85 2.61 8.53
CA GLU A 37 8.58 2.37 7.83
C GLU A 37 7.95 1.05 8.27
N GLU A 38 8.72 -0.03 8.34
CA GLU A 38 8.25 -1.33 8.86
C GLU A 38 7.73 -1.20 10.31
N ALA A 39 8.45 -0.48 11.16
CA ALA A 39 8.06 -0.25 12.56
C ALA A 39 6.78 0.59 12.65
N LYS A 40 6.67 1.64 11.83
CA LYS A 40 5.47 2.49 11.73
C LYS A 40 4.27 1.68 11.28
N ASN A 41 4.41 0.89 10.22
CA ASN A 41 3.34 0.06 9.69
C ASN A 41 2.87 -0.98 10.71
N LYS A 42 3.81 -1.62 11.40
CA LYS A 42 3.50 -2.56 12.49
C LYS A 42 2.76 -1.89 13.64
N TYR A 43 3.20 -0.70 14.06
CA TYR A 43 2.53 0.06 15.11
C TYR A 43 1.09 0.42 14.72
N ILE A 44 0.89 0.92 13.51
CA ILE A 44 -0.44 1.22 12.97
C ILE A 44 -1.33 -0.04 12.97
N ASP A 45 -0.81 -1.18 12.51
CA ASP A 45 -1.57 -2.45 12.51
C ASP A 45 -1.95 -2.88 13.94
N GLU A 46 -1.05 -2.75 14.91
CA GLU A 46 -1.32 -3.05 16.33
C GLU A 46 -2.39 -2.11 16.92
N VAL A 47 -2.36 -0.82 16.58
CA VAL A 47 -3.37 0.16 17.01
C VAL A 47 -4.73 -0.16 16.40
N LEU A 48 -4.78 -0.42 15.09
CA LEU A 48 -6.02 -0.81 14.39
C LEU A 48 -6.59 -2.12 14.93
N GLU A 49 -5.73 -3.10 15.21
CA GLU A 49 -6.15 -4.37 15.80
C GLU A 49 -6.74 -4.15 17.21
N ALA A 50 -6.09 -3.34 18.04
CA ALA A 50 -6.58 -3.03 19.38
C ALA A 50 -7.93 -2.28 19.35
N ALA A 51 -8.06 -1.28 18.48
CA ALA A 51 -9.27 -0.49 18.32
C ALA A 51 -10.41 -1.33 17.72
N SER A 52 -10.13 -2.20 16.77
CA SER A 52 -11.14 -3.05 16.12
C SER A 52 -11.80 -4.06 17.07
N LYS A 53 -11.12 -4.45 18.16
CA LYS A 53 -11.70 -5.34 19.20
C LYS A 53 -12.86 -4.70 19.94
N ASN A 54 -12.92 -3.38 19.98
CA ASN A 54 -14.00 -2.62 20.61
C ASN A 54 -15.08 -2.19 19.61
N MET A 55 -14.92 -2.53 18.34
CA MET A 55 -15.82 -2.14 17.28
C MET A 55 -16.93 -3.16 17.12
N GLU A 56 -18.17 -2.72 17.31
CA GLU A 56 -19.37 -3.49 17.01
C GLU A 56 -19.82 -3.16 15.58
N VAL A 57 -19.48 -4.04 14.63
CA VAL A 57 -19.88 -3.91 13.22
C VAL A 57 -20.28 -5.27 12.68
N GLU A 58 -21.44 -5.34 12.06
CA GLU A 58 -21.84 -6.48 11.25
C GLU A 58 -21.32 -6.26 9.82
N LEU A 59 -20.41 -7.12 9.38
CA LEU A 59 -19.90 -7.09 8.02
C LEU A 59 -20.81 -7.93 7.12
N ASN A 60 -21.16 -7.37 5.96
CA ASN A 60 -21.87 -8.09 4.92
C ASN A 60 -20.88 -9.00 4.16
N ASP A 61 -21.25 -10.27 3.96
CA ASP A 61 -20.45 -11.24 3.21
C ASP A 61 -20.11 -10.72 1.80
N GLU A 62 -21.03 -9.99 1.16
CA GLU A 62 -20.82 -9.40 -0.17
C GLU A 62 -19.64 -8.40 -0.20
N ILE A 63 -19.48 -7.59 0.86
CA ILE A 63 -18.36 -6.64 0.99
C ILE A 63 -17.05 -7.37 1.22
N ILE A 64 -17.08 -8.48 1.98
CA ILE A 64 -15.90 -9.33 2.20
C ILE A 64 -15.50 -10.00 0.88
N ASP A 65 -16.45 -10.51 0.12
CA ASP A 65 -16.21 -11.12 -1.19
C ASP A 65 -15.59 -10.13 -2.19
N GLU A 66 -16.09 -8.90 -2.22
CA GLU A 66 -15.48 -7.84 -3.03
C GLU A 66 -14.04 -7.55 -2.63
N GLU A 67 -13.73 -7.55 -1.33
CA GLU A 67 -12.36 -7.37 -0.85
C GLU A 67 -11.46 -8.55 -1.26
N ILE A 68 -11.96 -9.80 -1.15
CA ILE A 68 -11.24 -10.99 -1.61
C ILE A 68 -10.93 -10.87 -3.10
N HIS A 69 -11.89 -10.45 -3.93
CA HIS A 69 -11.67 -10.25 -5.35
C HIS A 69 -10.59 -9.20 -5.63
N ARG A 70 -10.57 -8.10 -4.87
CA ARG A 70 -9.49 -7.08 -4.98
C ARG A 70 -8.13 -7.66 -4.62
N MET A 71 -8.05 -8.43 -3.51
CA MET A 71 -6.81 -9.10 -3.09
C MET A 71 -6.33 -10.11 -4.13
N MET A 72 -7.23 -10.90 -4.70
CA MET A 72 -6.89 -11.87 -5.76
C MET A 72 -6.36 -11.16 -7.02
N ASN A 73 -6.97 -10.03 -7.41
CA ASN A 73 -6.50 -9.25 -8.54
C ASN A 73 -5.11 -8.65 -8.29
N GLN A 74 -4.85 -8.11 -7.10
CA GLN A 74 -3.53 -7.61 -6.71
C GLN A 74 -2.48 -8.72 -6.74
N PHE A 75 -2.81 -9.88 -6.20
CA PHE A 75 -1.93 -11.04 -6.23
C PHE A 75 -1.64 -11.52 -7.66
N SER A 76 -2.68 -11.56 -8.51
CA SER A 76 -2.52 -11.89 -9.93
C SER A 76 -1.59 -10.92 -10.67
N GLN A 77 -1.72 -9.61 -10.41
CA GLN A 77 -0.82 -8.60 -10.98
C GLN A 77 0.63 -8.78 -10.49
N GLN A 78 0.81 -9.08 -9.21
CA GLN A 78 2.14 -9.35 -8.65
C GLN A 78 2.80 -10.58 -9.28
N LEU A 79 2.03 -11.64 -9.51
CA LEU A 79 2.51 -12.83 -10.23
C LEU A 79 2.88 -12.51 -11.68
N GLN A 80 2.07 -11.69 -12.37
CA GLN A 80 2.34 -11.28 -13.75
C GLN A 80 3.64 -10.49 -13.87
N MET A 81 3.96 -9.62 -12.89
CA MET A 81 5.27 -8.94 -12.85
C MET A 81 6.44 -9.92 -12.73
N GLN A 82 6.21 -11.11 -12.19
CA GLN A 82 7.20 -12.20 -12.12
C GLN A 82 7.13 -13.15 -13.31
N GLY A 83 6.29 -12.86 -14.32
CA GLY A 83 6.12 -13.68 -15.52
C GLY A 83 5.28 -14.94 -15.32
N ILE A 84 4.50 -15.03 -14.23
CA ILE A 84 3.66 -16.19 -13.88
C ILE A 84 2.20 -15.77 -13.91
N SER A 85 1.32 -16.58 -14.54
CA SER A 85 -0.12 -16.36 -14.43
C SER A 85 -0.70 -16.98 -13.16
N LEU A 86 -1.86 -16.48 -12.72
CA LEU A 86 -2.57 -17.05 -11.57
C LEU A 86 -2.90 -18.54 -11.78
N ASP A 87 -3.32 -18.92 -13.00
CA ASP A 87 -3.62 -20.31 -13.33
C ASP A 87 -2.38 -21.21 -13.24
N GLN A 88 -1.23 -20.74 -13.71
CA GLN A 88 0.04 -21.46 -13.55
C GLN A 88 0.41 -21.63 -12.08
N TYR A 89 0.26 -20.57 -11.28
CA TYR A 89 0.49 -20.64 -9.83
C TYR A 89 -0.40 -21.69 -9.16
N LEU A 90 -1.70 -21.70 -9.47
CA LEU A 90 -2.65 -22.67 -8.94
C LEU A 90 -2.29 -24.10 -9.36
N GLN A 91 -1.88 -24.31 -10.61
CA GLN A 91 -1.41 -25.62 -11.09
C GLN A 91 -0.15 -26.10 -10.33
N PHE A 92 0.81 -25.22 -10.06
CA PHE A 92 2.03 -25.57 -9.34
C PHE A 92 1.77 -25.89 -7.87
N THR A 93 0.85 -25.16 -7.23
CA THR A 93 0.54 -25.36 -5.81
C THR A 93 -0.50 -26.44 -5.56
N GLY A 94 -1.24 -26.85 -6.59
CA GLY A 94 -2.38 -27.75 -6.47
C GLY A 94 -3.59 -27.15 -5.78
N ALA A 95 -3.60 -25.80 -5.59
CA ALA A 95 -4.71 -25.07 -5.00
C ALA A 95 -5.77 -24.73 -6.05
N THR A 96 -6.99 -24.53 -5.60
CA THR A 96 -8.10 -24.03 -6.42
C THR A 96 -8.37 -22.55 -6.13
N HIS A 97 -9.13 -21.89 -7.00
CA HIS A 97 -9.64 -20.53 -6.72
C HIS A 97 -10.45 -20.49 -5.41
N GLU A 98 -11.22 -21.54 -5.14
CA GLU A 98 -12.00 -21.64 -3.89
C GLU A 98 -11.09 -21.76 -2.66
N ASP A 99 -10.00 -22.49 -2.74
CA ASP A 99 -9.01 -22.57 -1.65
C ASP A 99 -8.35 -21.21 -1.38
N MET A 100 -8.00 -20.48 -2.44
CA MET A 100 -7.47 -19.11 -2.31
C MET A 100 -8.49 -18.17 -1.67
N HIS A 101 -9.75 -18.24 -2.12
CA HIS A 101 -10.82 -17.44 -1.57
C HIS A 101 -10.96 -17.68 -0.06
N LYS A 102 -11.00 -18.94 0.37
CA LYS A 102 -11.07 -19.31 1.79
C LYS A 102 -9.84 -18.85 2.59
N GLN A 103 -8.66 -18.92 1.98
CA GLN A 103 -7.42 -18.46 2.62
C GLN A 103 -7.38 -16.94 2.80
N MET A 104 -7.94 -16.18 1.84
CA MET A 104 -7.95 -14.72 1.87
C MET A 104 -9.07 -14.14 2.74
N ALA A 105 -10.15 -14.89 2.99
CA ALA A 105 -11.32 -14.40 3.71
C ALA A 105 -11.02 -13.78 5.09
N PRO A 106 -10.19 -14.38 5.98
CA PRO A 106 -9.88 -13.77 7.27
C PRO A 106 -9.13 -12.43 7.15
N GLU A 107 -8.23 -12.32 6.19
CA GLU A 107 -7.49 -11.08 5.94
C GLU A 107 -8.39 -10.02 5.28
N ALA A 108 -9.28 -10.43 4.37
CA ALA A 108 -10.26 -9.54 3.77
C ALA A 108 -11.22 -8.97 4.82
N GLU A 109 -11.74 -9.80 5.72
CA GLU A 109 -12.57 -9.35 6.85
C GLU A 109 -11.82 -8.33 7.72
N LYS A 110 -10.57 -8.60 8.07
CA LYS A 110 -9.70 -7.68 8.83
C LYS A 110 -9.56 -6.34 8.11
N ARG A 111 -9.28 -6.34 6.80
CA ARG A 111 -9.14 -5.12 6.00
C ARG A 111 -10.42 -4.30 5.92
N VAL A 112 -11.56 -4.95 5.75
CA VAL A 112 -12.86 -4.28 5.76
C VAL A 112 -13.15 -3.65 7.11
N ARG A 113 -12.87 -4.37 8.23
CA ARG A 113 -13.01 -3.81 9.59
C ARG A 113 -12.13 -2.58 9.79
N TYR A 114 -10.88 -2.64 9.37
CA TYR A 114 -9.95 -1.53 9.52
C TYR A 114 -10.39 -0.33 8.70
N ARG A 115 -10.88 -0.54 7.47
CA ARG A 115 -11.42 0.53 6.64
C ARG A 115 -12.59 1.24 7.34
N TYR A 116 -13.56 0.50 7.86
CA TYR A 116 -14.69 1.08 8.58
C TYR A 116 -14.28 1.80 9.87
N LEU A 117 -13.29 1.26 10.58
CA LEU A 117 -12.74 1.94 11.75
C LEU A 117 -12.13 3.29 11.39
N ILE A 118 -11.28 3.33 10.35
CA ILE A 118 -10.63 4.56 9.89
C ILE A 118 -11.69 5.55 9.37
N GLU A 119 -12.71 5.10 8.64
CA GLU A 119 -13.84 5.93 8.20
C GLU A 119 -14.60 6.54 9.39
N ALA A 120 -14.88 5.72 10.40
CA ALA A 120 -15.55 6.20 11.62
C ALA A 120 -14.71 7.24 12.37
N VAL A 121 -13.40 7.08 12.44
CA VAL A 121 -12.48 8.09 12.99
C VAL A 121 -12.50 9.36 12.15
N ALA A 122 -12.45 9.25 10.82
CA ALA A 122 -12.51 10.38 9.92
C ALA A 122 -13.82 11.18 10.07
N ASP A 123 -14.93 10.48 10.30
CA ASP A 123 -16.25 11.09 10.57
C ASP A 123 -16.30 11.78 11.94
N ALA A 124 -15.83 11.09 12.98
CA ALA A 124 -15.81 11.62 14.35
C ALA A 124 -14.96 12.88 14.47
N GLU A 125 -13.79 12.88 13.83
CA GLU A 125 -12.85 14.01 13.80
C GLU A 125 -13.23 15.07 12.75
N LYS A 126 -14.31 14.83 11.98
CA LYS A 126 -14.82 15.75 10.93
C LYS A 126 -13.73 16.16 9.94
N ILE A 127 -12.94 15.16 9.51
CA ILE A 127 -11.85 15.40 8.57
C ILE A 127 -12.46 15.72 7.20
N GLU A 128 -12.21 16.92 6.74
CA GLU A 128 -12.57 17.39 5.41
C GLU A 128 -11.30 17.66 4.58
N ILE A 129 -11.37 17.40 3.29
CA ILE A 129 -10.31 17.65 2.33
C ILE A 129 -10.85 18.64 1.30
N GLU A 130 -10.22 19.81 1.21
CA GLU A 130 -10.57 20.82 0.22
C GLU A 130 -10.17 20.35 -1.18
N ASP A 131 -10.94 20.79 -2.20
CA ASP A 131 -10.65 20.44 -3.59
C ASP A 131 -9.24 20.87 -4.02
N ALA A 132 -8.80 22.05 -3.57
CA ALA A 132 -7.48 22.58 -3.88
C ALA A 132 -6.34 21.69 -3.34
N ASP A 133 -6.50 21.12 -2.13
CA ASP A 133 -5.51 20.21 -1.54
C ASP A 133 -5.46 18.89 -2.32
N ALA A 134 -6.64 18.37 -2.69
CA ALA A 134 -6.75 17.14 -3.47
C ALA A 134 -6.19 17.29 -4.89
N GLU A 135 -6.40 18.45 -5.52
CA GLU A 135 -5.81 18.77 -6.83
C GLU A 135 -4.29 18.85 -6.77
N ALA A 136 -3.74 19.46 -5.72
CA ALA A 136 -2.29 19.54 -5.50
C ALA A 136 -1.67 18.17 -5.26
N GLU A 137 -2.34 17.32 -4.47
CA GLU A 137 -1.88 15.96 -4.25
C GLU A 137 -1.96 15.10 -5.52
N ALA A 138 -3.04 15.25 -6.30
CA ALA A 138 -3.19 14.55 -7.59
C ALA A 138 -2.08 14.97 -8.58
N GLU A 139 -1.69 16.25 -8.61
CA GLU A 139 -0.61 16.75 -9.45
C GLU A 139 0.75 16.15 -9.04
N LYS A 140 1.01 16.06 -7.72
CA LYS A 140 2.20 15.43 -7.18
C LYS A 140 2.26 13.95 -7.53
N MET A 141 1.16 13.21 -7.29
CA MET A 141 1.08 11.78 -7.63
C MET A 141 1.27 11.55 -9.14
N ALA A 142 0.64 12.37 -9.99
CA ALA A 142 0.81 12.30 -11.44
C ALA A 142 2.28 12.49 -11.86
N ALA A 143 2.97 13.44 -11.24
CA ALA A 143 4.40 13.66 -11.49
C ALA A 143 5.27 12.46 -11.08
N ASP A 144 4.96 11.81 -9.96
CA ASP A 144 5.66 10.61 -9.49
C ASP A 144 5.48 9.42 -10.47
N TYR A 145 4.32 9.34 -11.13
CA TYR A 145 4.04 8.34 -12.18
C TYR A 145 4.49 8.76 -13.58
N GLY A 146 4.96 10.00 -13.76
CA GLY A 146 5.42 10.52 -15.05
C GLY A 146 4.31 10.73 -16.08
N VAL A 147 3.07 10.97 -15.62
CA VAL A 147 1.87 11.24 -16.43
C VAL A 147 1.28 12.62 -16.12
N ASP A 148 0.41 13.12 -16.98
CA ASP A 148 -0.30 14.36 -16.66
C ASP A 148 -1.46 14.11 -15.65
N LYS A 149 -1.87 15.20 -14.94
CA LYS A 149 -2.92 15.11 -13.90
C LYS A 149 -4.25 14.56 -14.43
N VAL A 150 -4.63 14.91 -15.65
CA VAL A 150 -5.92 14.49 -16.23
C VAL A 150 -5.90 13.00 -16.51
N GLU A 151 -4.80 12.52 -17.10
CA GLU A 151 -4.58 11.09 -17.34
C GLU A 151 -4.54 10.30 -16.01
N PHE A 152 -3.80 10.81 -15.02
CA PHE A 152 -3.75 10.22 -13.68
C PHE A 152 -5.15 10.10 -13.06
N LEU A 153 -5.90 11.20 -12.98
CA LEU A 153 -7.24 11.19 -12.39
C LEU A 153 -8.21 10.28 -13.13
N SER A 154 -8.10 10.18 -14.46
CA SER A 154 -8.92 9.28 -15.27
C SER A 154 -8.70 7.80 -14.90
N HIS A 155 -7.47 7.41 -14.63
CA HIS A 155 -7.11 6.03 -14.24
C HIS A 155 -7.32 5.78 -12.74
N PHE A 156 -7.14 6.79 -11.90
CA PHE A 156 -7.25 6.66 -10.45
C PHE A 156 -8.70 6.66 -9.94
N GLY A 157 -9.65 7.11 -10.74
CA GLY A 157 -11.09 7.15 -10.39
C GLY A 157 -11.62 8.54 -10.02
N GLY A 158 -10.87 9.59 -10.36
CA GLY A 158 -11.29 10.99 -10.18
C GLY A 158 -10.79 11.64 -8.89
N LEU A 159 -11.11 12.93 -8.75
CA LEU A 159 -10.67 13.74 -7.60
C LEU A 159 -11.26 13.25 -6.27
N ASP A 160 -12.48 12.72 -6.29
CA ASP A 160 -13.16 12.23 -5.08
C ASP A 160 -12.42 11.04 -4.46
N VAL A 161 -11.81 10.19 -5.29
CA VAL A 161 -10.98 9.07 -4.81
C VAL A 161 -9.70 9.59 -4.15
N VAL A 162 -9.08 10.63 -4.71
CA VAL A 162 -7.92 11.30 -4.09
C VAL A 162 -8.29 11.91 -2.75
N LYS A 163 -9.44 12.62 -2.68
CA LYS A 163 -9.96 13.19 -1.43
C LYS A 163 -10.21 12.12 -0.37
N TYR A 164 -10.83 11.01 -0.77
CA TYR A 164 -11.06 9.88 0.11
C TYR A 164 -9.74 9.30 0.66
N ASP A 165 -8.77 9.05 -0.21
CA ASP A 165 -7.45 8.53 0.19
C ASP A 165 -6.73 9.49 1.17
N MET A 166 -6.71 10.78 0.87
CA MET A 166 -6.15 11.81 1.76
C MET A 166 -6.86 11.85 3.12
N ARG A 167 -8.20 11.73 3.11
CA ARG A 167 -9.02 11.71 4.32
C ARG A 167 -8.69 10.50 5.19
N MET A 168 -8.56 9.32 4.59
CA MET A 168 -8.20 8.09 5.29
C MET A 168 -6.78 8.15 5.86
N ARG A 169 -5.82 8.72 5.10
CA ARG A 169 -4.45 8.93 5.60
C ARG A 169 -4.41 9.86 6.81
N LYS A 170 -5.15 10.99 6.77
CA LYS A 170 -5.24 11.90 7.92
C LYS A 170 -5.87 11.23 9.15
N ALA A 171 -6.92 10.43 8.96
CA ALA A 171 -7.52 9.68 10.05
C ALA A 171 -6.56 8.66 10.67
N LEU A 172 -5.77 8.00 9.81
CA LEU A 172 -4.75 7.05 10.25
C LEU A 172 -3.61 7.73 11.03
N GLU A 173 -3.22 8.95 10.66
CA GLU A 173 -2.24 9.75 11.38
C GLU A 173 -2.72 10.16 12.79
N ILE A 174 -4.02 10.31 12.99
CA ILE A 174 -4.60 10.59 14.32
C ILE A 174 -4.53 9.35 15.22
N LEU A 175 -4.65 8.16 14.64
CA LEU A 175 -4.58 6.90 15.37
C LEU A 175 -3.14 6.49 15.75
N GLY A 176 -2.13 6.92 14.99
CA GLY A 176 -0.71 6.52 15.14
C GLY A 176 0.24 7.62 15.38
#